data_c403182d9be46807ef9afc1275ada1b6
#
_entry.id   c403182d9be46807ef9afc1275ada1b6
#
_cell.length_a   1.000
_cell.length_b   1.000
_cell.length_c   1.000
_cell.angle_alpha   90.00
_cell.angle_beta   90.00
_cell.angle_gamma   90.00
#
_symmetry.space_group_name_H-M   'P 1'
#
loop_
_entity.id
_entity.type
_entity.pdbx_description
1 polymer ?
#
loop_
_entity_poly.entity_id
_entity_poly.type
_entity_poly.pdbx_seq_one_letter_code
_entity_poly.pdbx_strand_id
1 'polypeptide(L)'
;MIRNVPAGLGEPVFDKFEAKLAHAMLSIPATKAFEVGSGFRGTEVPGSKHNDSFVRRDDGNLGTRTNWSGGVQGGITNGEDIYFR
;
A
#
# COMPACT_ATOMS: atom_id res chain seq x y z
N MET A 1 7.89 7.57 -2.26
CA MET A 1 6.51 7.54 -2.80
C MET A 1 6.53 7.19 -4.27
N ILE A 2 5.63 6.32 -4.70
CA ILE A 2 5.45 5.95 -6.12
C ILE A 2 4.05 6.40 -6.54
N ARG A 3 3.97 7.17 -7.61
CA ARG A 3 2.71 7.71 -8.14
C ARG A 3 2.36 7.09 -9.47
N ASN A 4 1.08 7.19 -9.82
CA ASN A 4 0.56 6.71 -11.10
C ASN A 4 0.74 5.21 -11.31
N VAL A 5 0.68 4.44 -10.23
CA VAL A 5 0.74 2.99 -10.30
C VAL A 5 -0.66 2.47 -10.65
N PRO A 6 -0.81 1.68 -11.71
CA PRO A 6 -2.12 1.11 -12.02
C PRO A 6 -2.58 0.13 -10.95
N ALA A 7 -3.89 0.02 -10.78
CA ALA A 7 -4.46 -1.02 -9.94
C ALA A 7 -4.18 -2.42 -10.53
N GLY A 8 -4.08 -3.42 -9.67
CA GLY A 8 -3.99 -4.82 -10.09
C GLY A 8 -2.59 -5.41 -10.17
N LEU A 9 -1.57 -4.68 -9.72
CA LEU A 9 -0.21 -5.24 -9.67
C LEU A 9 0.02 -6.00 -8.38
N GLY A 10 0.56 -7.20 -8.50
CA GLY A 10 0.86 -8.09 -7.40
C GLY A 10 0.14 -9.42 -7.52
N GLU A 11 0.64 -10.41 -6.82
CA GLU A 11 0.10 -11.76 -6.79
C GLU A 11 -0.05 -12.22 -5.34
N PRO A 12 -0.92 -13.19 -5.05
CA PRO A 12 -1.10 -13.68 -3.69
C PRO A 12 0.16 -14.28 -3.07
N VAL A 13 0.21 -14.26 -1.76
CA VAL A 13 1.18 -14.96 -0.89
C VAL A 13 2.59 -14.37 -1.00
N PHE A 14 3.45 -14.94 -1.85
CA PHE A 14 4.87 -14.56 -1.89
C PHE A 14 5.18 -13.44 -2.86
N ASP A 15 4.29 -13.18 -3.80
CA ASP A 15 4.49 -12.19 -4.86
C ASP A 15 3.61 -10.95 -4.69
N LYS A 16 3.16 -10.68 -3.47
CA LYS A 16 2.47 -9.43 -3.13
C LYS A 16 3.31 -8.25 -3.54
N PHE A 17 2.67 -7.17 -3.96
CA PHE A 17 3.40 -5.97 -4.36
C PHE A 17 4.34 -5.47 -3.25
N GLU A 18 3.83 -5.37 -2.01
CA GLU A 18 4.64 -4.92 -0.88
C GLU A 18 5.78 -5.89 -0.54
N ALA A 19 5.61 -7.19 -0.78
CA ALA A 19 6.68 -8.17 -0.58
C ALA A 19 7.82 -7.96 -1.57
N LYS A 20 7.49 -7.73 -2.84
CA LYS A 20 8.49 -7.43 -3.87
C LYS A 20 9.18 -6.09 -3.61
N LEU A 21 8.40 -5.08 -3.21
CA LEU A 21 8.94 -3.77 -2.88
C LEU A 21 9.88 -3.85 -1.68
N ALA A 22 9.48 -4.58 -0.63
CA ALA A 22 10.32 -4.78 0.55
C ALA A 22 11.62 -5.50 0.20
N HIS A 23 11.55 -6.53 -0.64
CA HIS A 23 12.73 -7.24 -1.11
C HIS A 23 13.71 -6.27 -1.80
N ALA A 24 13.20 -5.45 -2.71
CA ALA A 24 14.02 -4.48 -3.42
C ALA A 24 14.64 -3.45 -2.46
N MET A 25 13.85 -2.90 -1.56
CA MET A 25 14.31 -1.85 -0.63
C MET A 25 15.29 -2.39 0.41
N LEU A 26 15.04 -3.57 0.94
CA LEU A 26 15.94 -4.20 1.92
C LEU A 26 17.20 -4.78 1.29
N SER A 27 17.26 -4.84 -0.03
CA SER A 27 18.48 -5.18 -0.76
C SER A 27 19.49 -4.03 -0.83
N ILE A 28 19.08 -2.82 -0.48
CA ILE A 28 19.98 -1.67 -0.37
C ILE A 28 20.85 -1.86 0.87
N PRO A 29 22.19 -1.71 0.75
CA PRO A 29 23.09 -1.93 1.89
C PRO A 29 22.72 -1.10 3.12
N ALA A 30 22.83 -1.71 4.30
CA ALA A 30 22.57 -1.11 5.61
C ALA A 30 21.10 -0.78 5.90
N THR A 31 20.18 -1.12 5.03
CA THR A 31 18.74 -0.98 5.28
C THR A 31 18.29 -2.04 6.29
N LYS A 32 17.55 -1.64 7.33
CA LYS A 32 17.18 -2.53 8.44
C LYS A 32 15.68 -2.60 8.71
N ALA A 33 14.90 -1.71 8.14
CA ALA A 33 13.45 -1.69 8.35
C ALA A 33 12.74 -1.23 7.09
N PHE A 34 11.53 -1.72 6.93
CA PHE A 34 10.64 -1.35 5.85
C PHE A 34 9.21 -1.33 6.37
N GLU A 35 8.45 -0.31 6.00
CA GLU A 35 7.01 -0.27 6.27
C GLU A 35 6.29 0.38 5.10
N VAL A 36 5.05 -0.05 4.85
CA VAL A 36 4.19 0.47 3.79
C VAL A 36 2.94 1.09 4.40
N GLY A 37 2.51 2.22 3.85
CA GLY A 37 1.32 2.91 4.34
C GLY A 37 1.50 3.38 5.78
N SER A 38 0.47 3.17 6.61
CA SER A 38 0.53 3.50 8.03
C SER A 38 1.59 2.70 8.80
N GLY A 39 2.03 1.56 8.23
CA GLY A 39 3.08 0.75 8.80
C GLY A 39 2.78 0.31 10.22
N PHE A 40 3.78 0.39 11.10
CA PHE A 40 3.66 -0.01 12.49
C PHE A 40 2.60 0.80 13.25
N ARG A 41 2.39 2.06 12.90
CA ARG A 41 1.36 2.89 13.55
C ARG A 41 -0.04 2.35 13.34
N GLY A 42 -0.28 1.64 12.26
CA GLY A 42 -1.58 1.00 12.02
C GLY A 42 -1.96 -0.01 13.09
N THR A 43 -1.00 -0.57 13.82
CA THR A 43 -1.25 -1.52 14.89
C THR A 43 -1.85 -0.86 16.15
N GLU A 44 -1.77 0.45 16.27
CA GLU A 44 -2.26 1.23 17.40
C GLU A 44 -3.71 1.70 17.20
N VAL A 45 -4.28 1.49 16.03
CA VAL A 45 -5.59 2.00 15.64
C VAL A 45 -6.57 0.83 15.50
N PRO A 46 -7.80 0.93 16.07
CA PRO A 46 -8.80 -0.11 15.88
C PRO A 46 -9.14 -0.29 14.40
N GLY A 47 -9.41 -1.52 13.99
CA GLY A 47 -9.73 -1.83 12.59
C GLY A 47 -10.90 -1.02 12.04
N SER A 48 -11.88 -0.68 12.88
CA SER A 48 -13.03 0.14 12.48
C SER A 48 -12.64 1.56 12.06
N LYS A 49 -11.50 2.05 12.52
CA LYS A 49 -10.98 3.39 12.17
C LYS A 49 -9.80 3.33 11.20
N HIS A 50 -9.23 2.16 11.01
CA HIS A 50 -8.11 1.91 10.11
C HIS A 50 -8.64 1.19 8.88
N ASN A 51 -9.37 1.92 8.04
CA ASN A 51 -10.02 1.36 6.86
C ASN A 51 -10.03 2.40 5.73
N ASP A 52 -9.67 1.96 4.54
CA ASP A 52 -9.69 2.78 3.34
C ASP A 52 -11.00 2.55 2.59
N SER A 53 -12.02 3.33 2.92
CA SER A 53 -13.34 3.24 2.30
C SER A 53 -13.25 3.59 0.81
N PHE A 54 -13.87 2.79 -0.04
CA PHE A 54 -13.92 3.06 -1.46
C PHE A 54 -14.83 4.25 -1.76
N VAL A 55 -14.40 5.06 -2.73
CA VAL A 55 -15.17 6.21 -3.22
C VAL A 55 -15.10 6.26 -4.74
N ARG A 56 -16.13 6.82 -5.36
CA ARG A 56 -16.09 7.10 -6.80
C ARG A 56 -15.49 8.49 -6.99
N ARG A 57 -14.48 8.59 -7.82
CA ARG A 57 -13.85 9.86 -8.15
C ARG A 57 -14.58 10.56 -9.30
N ASP A 58 -14.31 11.87 -9.47
CA ASP A 58 -14.95 12.69 -10.50
C ASP A 58 -14.69 12.18 -11.92
N ASP A 59 -13.56 11.54 -12.13
CA ASP A 59 -13.19 10.91 -13.41
C ASP A 59 -13.89 9.58 -13.66
N GLY A 60 -14.76 9.14 -12.74
CA GLY A 60 -15.48 7.86 -12.83
C GLY A 60 -14.71 6.66 -12.30
N ASN A 61 -13.45 6.82 -11.96
CA ASN A 61 -12.62 5.73 -11.41
C ASN A 61 -12.92 5.49 -9.93
N LEU A 62 -12.68 4.27 -9.50
CA LEU A 62 -12.77 3.89 -8.09
C LEU A 62 -11.48 4.31 -7.40
N GLY A 63 -11.61 4.89 -6.23
CA GLY A 63 -10.48 5.24 -5.37
C GLY A 63 -10.80 4.99 -3.92
N THR A 64 -9.94 5.42 -3.02
CA THR A 64 -10.18 5.31 -1.58
C THR A 64 -10.18 6.70 -0.94
N ARG A 65 -10.97 6.85 0.13
CA ARG A 65 -11.07 8.12 0.85
C ARG A 65 -9.78 8.44 1.61
N THR A 66 -9.17 7.41 2.17
CA THR A 66 -7.91 7.48 2.89
C THR A 66 -6.93 6.50 2.25
N ASN A 67 -5.69 6.54 2.66
CA ASN A 67 -4.66 5.64 2.11
C ASN A 67 -3.79 5.06 3.22
N TRP A 68 -4.43 4.51 4.25
CA TRP A 68 -3.72 3.84 5.34
C TRP A 68 -2.92 2.64 4.87
N SER A 69 -3.45 1.94 3.86
CA SER A 69 -2.81 0.75 3.31
C SER A 69 -1.60 1.05 2.42
N GLY A 70 -1.38 2.33 2.08
CA GLY A 70 -0.24 2.71 1.25
C GLY A 70 -0.38 2.29 -0.21
N GLY A 71 -1.60 2.19 -0.73
CA GLY A 71 -1.87 1.85 -2.13
C GLY A 71 -1.85 0.36 -2.42
N VAL A 72 -1.72 -0.49 -1.41
CA VAL A 72 -1.69 -1.95 -1.58
C VAL A 72 -2.67 -2.59 -0.61
N GLN A 73 -3.62 -3.34 -1.14
CA GLN A 73 -4.64 -4.05 -0.37
C GLN A 73 -4.66 -5.51 -0.79
N GLY A 74 -4.56 -6.43 0.17
CA GLY A 74 -4.48 -7.86 -0.12
C GLY A 74 -3.27 -8.26 -0.97
N GLY A 75 -2.21 -7.45 -0.96
CA GLY A 75 -1.01 -7.68 -1.75
C GLY A 75 -1.08 -7.13 -3.17
N ILE A 76 -2.17 -6.44 -3.53
CA ILE A 76 -2.43 -5.98 -4.90
C ILE A 76 -2.62 -4.46 -4.88
N THR A 77 -2.01 -3.75 -5.83
CA THR A 77 -2.15 -2.30 -5.93
C THR A 77 -3.59 -1.90 -6.23
N ASN A 78 -4.05 -0.81 -5.63
CA ASN A 78 -5.42 -0.33 -5.80
C ASN A 78 -5.55 0.96 -6.62
N GLY A 79 -4.44 1.44 -7.19
CA GLY A 79 -4.44 2.66 -8.00
C GLY A 79 -4.11 3.93 -7.23
N GLU A 80 -4.05 3.87 -5.91
CA GLU A 80 -3.63 5.00 -5.10
C GLU A 80 -2.10 5.12 -5.06
N ASP A 81 -1.61 6.27 -4.61
CA ASP A 81 -0.18 6.47 -4.41
C ASP A 81 0.38 5.43 -3.43
N ILE A 82 1.54 4.89 -3.75
CA ILE A 82 2.22 3.95 -2.88
C ILE A 82 3.26 4.71 -2.08
N TYR A 83 3.10 4.73 -0.76
CA TYR A 83 4.08 5.35 0.11
C TYR A 83 4.61 4.35 1.14
N PHE A 84 5.90 4.48 1.39
CA PHE A 84 6.63 3.55 2.26
C PHE A 84 7.86 4.24 2.84
N ARG A 85 8.42 3.64 3.85
CA ARG A 85 9.67 4.05 4.50
C ARG A 85 10.59 2.87 4.69
#